data_4143b473bd3601ffda427c991622db37
#
_entry.id   4143b473bd3601ffda427c991622db37
#
_cell.length_a   1.000
_cell.length_b   1.000
_cell.length_c   1.000
_cell.angle_alpha   90.00
_cell.angle_beta   90.00
_cell.angle_gamma   90.00
#
_symmetry.space_group_name_H-M   'P 1'
#
loop_
_entity.id
_entity.type
_entity.pdbx_description
1 polymer ?
#
loop_
_entity_poly.entity_id
_entity_poly.type
_entity_poly.pdbx_seq_one_letter_code
_entity_poly.pdbx_strand_id
1 'polypeptide(L)'
;YVVWDNELPMKTHGTGCYTSQTIMKYWNRKNELLADATEKASVAAAWVGGAEYPSDILTESWIRLLWHQFHDDLTGTSIPSAYTISYNDEVLVNQTLANTLTGTIGALVRQMDTQVQGVPLVVYNPLSVQRTDVVEASITVASEPSEIRILDGAGEEVLSQITGYDSTTGKLSFIFKATVASLG
;
A
#
# COMPACT_ATOMS: atom_id res chain seq x y z
N TYR A 1 -11.28 -22.59 38.19
CA TYR A 1 -11.07 -21.89 36.91
C TYR A 1 -10.99 -20.40 37.20
N VAL A 2 -9.95 -19.72 36.65
CA VAL A 2 -9.88 -18.25 36.66
C VAL A 2 -10.67 -17.76 35.45
N VAL A 3 -11.73 -17.01 35.67
CA VAL A 3 -12.48 -16.33 34.61
C VAL A 3 -11.85 -14.97 34.40
N TRP A 4 -11.33 -14.72 33.21
CA TRP A 4 -10.81 -13.44 32.80
C TRP A 4 -11.77 -12.80 31.78
N ASP A 5 -12.32 -11.63 32.12
CA ASP A 5 -13.29 -10.91 31.29
C ASP A 5 -12.81 -9.49 30.91
N ASN A 6 -11.52 -9.22 31.08
CA ASN A 6 -10.87 -7.96 30.74
C ASN A 6 -9.77 -8.15 29.70
N GLU A 7 -9.25 -7.05 29.17
CA GLU A 7 -8.07 -7.09 28.30
C GLU A 7 -6.86 -7.66 29.03
N LEU A 8 -6.06 -8.43 28.30
CA LEU A 8 -4.83 -9.08 28.80
C LEU A 8 -3.70 -8.14 29.20
N PRO A 9 -3.61 -6.82 28.80
CA PRO A 9 -2.57 -5.95 29.28
C PRO A 9 -2.66 -5.82 30.79
N MET A 10 -1.76 -6.49 31.48
CA MET A 10 -1.77 -6.53 32.93
C MET A 10 -1.38 -5.19 33.53
N LYS A 11 -2.06 -4.77 34.59
CA LYS A 11 -1.83 -3.51 35.29
C LYS A 11 -0.38 -3.33 35.78
N THR A 12 0.35 -4.40 35.96
CA THR A 12 1.73 -4.40 36.51
C THR A 12 2.79 -4.70 35.48
N HIS A 13 2.42 -5.33 34.35
CA HIS A 13 3.34 -5.69 33.27
C HIS A 13 2.69 -5.34 31.95
N GLY A 14 3.47 -4.81 31.04
CA GLY A 14 3.04 -4.54 29.69
C GLY A 14 2.14 -3.29 29.53
N THR A 15 1.76 -2.61 30.60
CA THR A 15 1.02 -1.34 30.49
C THR A 15 1.85 -0.32 29.71
N GLY A 16 1.32 0.15 28.58
CA GLY A 16 2.02 1.10 27.72
C GLY A 16 2.93 0.47 26.65
N CYS A 17 3.20 -0.84 26.69
CA CYS A 17 4.01 -1.51 25.65
C CYS A 17 3.42 -1.28 24.25
N TYR A 18 2.12 -1.47 24.08
CA TYR A 18 1.45 -1.26 22.81
C TYR A 18 1.28 0.21 22.40
N THR A 19 1.64 1.15 23.25
CA THR A 19 1.61 2.59 22.96
C THR A 19 3.01 3.20 22.85
N SER A 20 4.03 2.53 23.38
CA SER A 20 5.42 2.96 23.20
C SER A 20 5.90 2.64 21.78
N GLN A 21 6.86 3.41 21.26
CA GLN A 21 7.41 3.21 19.91
C GLN A 21 6.30 3.03 18.85
N THR A 22 5.31 3.91 18.85
CA THR A 22 4.13 3.84 17.97
C THR A 22 4.50 3.71 16.50
N ILE A 23 5.62 4.28 16.09
CA ILE A 23 6.11 4.20 14.71
C ILE A 23 6.40 2.76 14.27
N MET A 24 6.85 1.87 15.18
CA MET A 24 7.05 0.46 14.88
C MET A 24 5.73 -0.23 14.51
N LYS A 25 4.66 0.02 15.28
CA LYS A 25 3.32 -0.53 14.99
C LYS A 25 2.80 -0.01 13.66
N TYR A 26 3.02 1.27 13.40
CA TYR A 26 2.61 1.90 12.13
C TYR A 26 3.30 1.25 10.92
N TRP A 27 4.63 1.13 10.95
CA TRP A 27 5.39 0.54 9.86
C TRP A 27 5.09 -0.94 9.70
N ASN A 28 5.06 -1.70 10.81
CA ASN A 28 4.70 -3.11 10.77
C ASN A 28 3.36 -3.31 10.08
N ARG A 29 2.31 -2.59 10.51
CA ARG A 29 0.98 -2.74 9.90
C ARG A 29 0.96 -2.33 8.43
N LYS A 30 1.64 -1.26 8.10
CA LYS A 30 1.76 -0.79 6.71
C LYS A 30 2.47 -1.83 5.84
N ASN A 31 3.54 -2.42 6.33
CA ASN A 31 4.32 -3.42 5.60
C ASN A 31 3.59 -4.76 5.46
N GLU A 32 2.83 -5.20 6.48
CA GLU A 32 1.94 -6.36 6.36
C GLU A 32 0.94 -6.21 5.21
N LEU A 33 0.25 -5.06 5.16
CA LEU A 33 -0.73 -4.79 4.11
C LEU A 33 -0.09 -4.68 2.73
N LEU A 34 1.09 -4.09 2.67
CA LEU A 34 1.83 -3.92 1.42
C LEU A 34 2.38 -5.26 0.91
N ALA A 35 2.88 -6.12 1.80
CA ALA A 35 3.35 -7.45 1.45
C ALA A 35 2.21 -8.32 0.87
N ASP A 36 1.07 -8.36 1.55
CA ASP A 36 -0.13 -9.06 1.07
C ASP A 36 -0.59 -8.55 -0.31
N ALA A 37 -0.63 -7.23 -0.49
CA ALA A 37 -0.99 -6.63 -1.79
C ALA A 37 0.02 -6.99 -2.89
N THR A 38 1.32 -6.97 -2.56
CA THR A 38 2.39 -7.28 -3.49
C THR A 38 2.36 -8.74 -3.93
N GLU A 39 2.15 -9.68 -3.00
CA GLU A 39 2.01 -11.10 -3.32
C GLU A 39 0.85 -11.34 -4.29
N LYS A 40 -0.33 -10.82 -3.98
CA LYS A 40 -1.53 -10.98 -4.82
C LYS A 40 -1.34 -10.41 -6.22
N ALA A 41 -0.80 -9.20 -6.32
CA ALA A 41 -0.48 -8.59 -7.61
C ALA A 41 0.55 -9.41 -8.39
N SER A 42 1.58 -9.94 -7.69
CA SER A 42 2.63 -10.75 -8.30
C SER A 42 2.10 -12.08 -8.85
N VAL A 43 1.18 -12.73 -8.12
CA VAL A 43 0.49 -13.93 -8.62
C VAL A 43 -0.31 -13.60 -9.87
N ALA A 44 -1.07 -12.51 -9.87
CA ALA A 44 -1.85 -12.09 -11.03
C ALA A 44 -0.96 -11.78 -12.24
N ALA A 45 0.14 -11.04 -12.04
CA ALA A 45 1.08 -10.72 -13.11
C ALA A 45 1.77 -11.96 -13.69
N ALA A 46 2.15 -12.91 -12.84
CA ALA A 46 2.73 -14.18 -13.29
C ALA A 46 1.71 -15.03 -14.05
N TRP A 47 0.46 -15.05 -13.60
CA TRP A 47 -0.62 -15.79 -14.24
C TRP A 47 -0.89 -15.32 -15.67
N VAL A 48 -0.89 -14.01 -15.92
CA VAL A 48 -1.10 -13.45 -17.27
C VAL A 48 0.18 -13.38 -18.10
N GLY A 49 1.30 -13.88 -17.59
CA GLY A 49 2.58 -13.88 -18.30
C GLY A 49 3.26 -12.50 -18.40
N GLY A 50 2.85 -11.55 -17.56
CA GLY A 50 3.40 -10.19 -17.55
C GLY A 50 4.74 -10.06 -16.82
N ALA A 51 5.01 -10.91 -15.83
CA ALA A 51 6.24 -10.93 -15.04
C ALA A 51 6.45 -12.29 -14.37
N GLU A 52 7.69 -12.57 -13.96
CA GLU A 52 7.98 -13.69 -13.06
C GLU A 52 7.56 -13.34 -11.61
N TYR A 53 7.18 -14.38 -10.86
CA TYR A 53 6.86 -14.21 -9.43
C TYR A 53 8.15 -13.94 -8.63
N PRO A 54 8.25 -12.79 -7.90
CA PRO A 54 9.48 -12.36 -7.26
C PRO A 54 9.70 -13.05 -5.90
N SER A 55 9.86 -14.37 -5.91
CA SER A 55 9.92 -15.22 -4.72
C SER A 55 10.98 -14.77 -3.71
N ASP A 56 12.19 -14.48 -4.19
CA ASP A 56 13.32 -14.14 -3.29
C ASP A 56 13.09 -12.79 -2.61
N ILE A 57 12.60 -11.80 -3.37
CA ILE A 57 12.30 -10.46 -2.84
C ILE A 57 11.21 -10.54 -1.78
N LEU A 58 10.14 -11.29 -2.05
CA LEU A 58 9.03 -11.45 -1.13
C LEU A 58 9.47 -12.23 0.13
N THR A 59 10.23 -13.31 -0.05
CA THR A 59 10.74 -14.10 1.07
C THR A 59 11.62 -13.25 1.99
N GLU A 60 12.56 -12.48 1.44
CA GLU A 60 13.44 -11.63 2.24
C GLU A 60 12.64 -10.50 2.94
N SER A 61 11.68 -9.91 2.25
CA SER A 61 10.81 -8.88 2.84
C SER A 61 10.01 -9.43 4.01
N TRP A 62 9.43 -10.63 3.88
CA TRP A 62 8.73 -11.31 4.97
C TRP A 62 9.65 -11.67 6.13
N ILE A 63 10.86 -12.17 5.88
CA ILE A 63 11.82 -12.48 6.93
C ILE A 63 12.14 -11.23 7.76
N ARG A 64 12.42 -10.09 7.12
CA ARG A 64 12.69 -8.84 7.81
C ARG A 64 11.48 -8.33 8.59
N LEU A 65 10.31 -8.34 7.99
CA LEU A 65 9.06 -7.92 8.64
C LEU A 65 8.77 -8.77 9.87
N LEU A 66 8.85 -10.09 9.75
CA LEU A 66 8.60 -11.02 10.85
C LEU A 66 9.67 -10.92 11.96
N TRP A 67 10.91 -10.58 11.60
CA TRP A 67 11.97 -10.33 12.58
C TRP A 67 11.57 -9.19 13.54
N HIS A 68 11.00 -8.11 13.01
CA HIS A 68 10.58 -6.96 13.80
C HIS A 68 9.24 -7.15 14.54
N GLN A 69 8.58 -8.29 14.35
CA GLN A 69 7.46 -8.71 15.19
C GLN A 69 7.92 -9.41 16.49
N PHE A 70 9.22 -9.45 16.73
CA PHE A 70 9.79 -9.94 17.99
C PHE A 70 9.21 -9.18 19.19
N HIS A 71 8.98 -9.90 20.29
CA HIS A 71 8.22 -9.39 21.45
C HIS A 71 8.81 -8.15 22.13
N ASP A 72 10.08 -7.86 21.97
CA ASP A 72 10.70 -6.64 22.48
C ASP A 72 10.80 -5.52 21.43
N ASP A 73 10.68 -5.83 20.15
CA ASP A 73 10.77 -4.83 19.09
C ASP A 73 9.41 -4.20 18.79
N LEU A 74 8.46 -5.01 18.31
CA LEU A 74 7.10 -4.53 18.00
C LEU A 74 6.41 -3.88 19.21
N THR A 75 6.62 -4.42 20.40
CA THR A 75 6.00 -3.91 21.63
C THR A 75 6.61 -2.61 22.13
N GLY A 76 7.82 -2.25 21.71
CA GLY A 76 8.50 -1.03 22.14
C GLY A 76 9.31 -1.17 23.41
N THR A 77 9.72 -2.39 23.78
CA THR A 77 10.44 -2.71 25.03
C THR A 77 11.94 -2.93 24.86
N SER A 78 12.43 -2.84 23.62
CA SER A 78 13.86 -2.84 23.32
C SER A 78 14.59 -1.58 23.79
N ILE A 79 15.91 -1.64 23.86
CA ILE A 79 16.74 -0.46 24.15
C ILE A 79 16.66 0.56 22.99
N PRO A 80 16.80 1.86 23.28
CA PRO A 80 16.63 2.91 22.25
C PRO A 80 17.51 2.74 21.01
N SER A 81 18.75 2.24 21.17
CA SER A 81 19.67 2.02 20.05
C SER A 81 19.21 0.92 19.07
N ALA A 82 18.43 -0.06 19.52
CA ALA A 82 17.87 -1.09 18.65
C ALA A 82 16.93 -0.49 17.61
N TYR A 83 16.13 0.51 18.01
CA TYR A 83 15.15 1.13 17.10
C TYR A 83 15.77 1.89 15.95
N THR A 84 17.02 2.31 16.02
CA THR A 84 17.73 2.88 14.87
C THR A 84 17.85 1.86 13.73
N ILE A 85 18.09 0.60 14.06
CA ILE A 85 18.17 -0.50 13.10
C ILE A 85 16.76 -0.88 12.65
N SER A 86 15.85 -1.10 13.60
CA SER A 86 14.48 -1.52 13.32
C SER A 86 13.75 -0.56 12.39
N TYR A 87 13.84 0.74 12.63
CA TYR A 87 13.22 1.73 11.75
C TYR A 87 13.81 1.73 10.34
N ASN A 88 15.13 1.57 10.23
CA ASN A 88 15.77 1.49 8.93
C ASN A 88 15.30 0.26 8.15
N ASP A 89 15.23 -0.90 8.80
CA ASP A 89 14.79 -2.14 8.16
C ASP A 89 13.31 -2.06 7.73
N GLU A 90 12.44 -1.50 8.57
CA GLU A 90 11.03 -1.29 8.22
C GLU A 90 10.86 -0.38 6.99
N VAL A 91 11.66 0.68 6.89
CA VAL A 91 11.65 1.58 5.72
C VAL A 91 12.17 0.86 4.48
N LEU A 92 13.24 0.06 4.60
CA LEU A 92 13.77 -0.73 3.49
C LEU A 92 12.76 -1.76 2.99
N VAL A 93 12.08 -2.47 3.89
CA VAL A 93 10.99 -3.41 3.54
C VAL A 93 9.88 -2.67 2.80
N ASN A 94 9.44 -1.53 3.34
CA ASN A 94 8.40 -0.73 2.70
C ASN A 94 8.77 -0.32 1.28
N GLN A 95 9.98 0.21 1.10
CA GLN A 95 10.45 0.66 -0.21
C GLN A 95 10.58 -0.50 -1.20
N THR A 96 11.12 -1.63 -0.75
CA THR A 96 11.27 -2.84 -1.58
C THR A 96 9.91 -3.34 -2.05
N LEU A 97 8.96 -3.50 -1.14
CA LEU A 97 7.61 -3.96 -1.46
C LEU A 97 6.85 -2.98 -2.35
N ALA A 98 6.95 -1.67 -2.06
CA ALA A 98 6.30 -0.64 -2.87
C ALA A 98 6.83 -0.61 -4.31
N ASN A 99 8.15 -0.72 -4.49
CA ASN A 99 8.77 -0.79 -5.81
C ASN A 99 8.35 -2.07 -6.56
N THR A 100 8.33 -3.20 -5.86
CA THR A 100 7.91 -4.48 -6.43
C THR A 100 6.44 -4.42 -6.84
N LEU A 101 5.56 -3.92 -5.98
CA LEU A 101 4.14 -3.75 -6.31
C LEU A 101 3.95 -2.85 -7.53
N THR A 102 4.64 -1.71 -7.57
CA THR A 102 4.55 -0.77 -8.70
C THR A 102 5.00 -1.43 -10.01
N GLY A 103 6.13 -2.14 -9.98
CA GLY A 103 6.63 -2.88 -11.14
C GLY A 103 5.68 -3.97 -11.60
N THR A 104 5.09 -4.70 -10.66
CA THR A 104 4.13 -5.78 -10.89
C THR A 104 2.83 -5.27 -11.49
N ILE A 105 2.25 -4.20 -10.92
CA ILE A 105 1.06 -3.57 -11.49
C ILE A 105 1.36 -3.02 -12.89
N GLY A 106 2.53 -2.40 -13.09
CA GLY A 106 2.95 -1.99 -14.43
C GLY A 106 3.06 -3.14 -15.43
N ALA A 107 3.47 -4.33 -14.97
CA ALA A 107 3.49 -5.53 -15.81
C ALA A 107 2.08 -6.02 -16.15
N LEU A 108 1.15 -6.00 -15.18
CA LEU A 108 -0.27 -6.30 -15.42
C LEU A 108 -0.88 -5.35 -16.43
N VAL A 109 -0.71 -4.05 -16.24
CA VAL A 109 -1.28 -3.00 -17.10
C VAL A 109 -0.83 -3.15 -18.55
N ARG A 110 0.42 -3.59 -18.80
CA ARG A 110 0.92 -3.87 -20.14
C ARG A 110 0.21 -5.02 -20.86
N GLN A 111 -0.49 -5.88 -20.12
CA GLN A 111 -1.30 -6.98 -20.68
C GLN A 111 -2.77 -6.58 -20.90
N MET A 112 -3.17 -5.38 -20.44
CA MET A 112 -4.54 -4.88 -20.56
C MET A 112 -4.70 -4.05 -21.84
N ASP A 113 -5.93 -4.01 -22.37
CA ASP A 113 -6.29 -3.04 -23.38
C ASP A 113 -6.52 -1.67 -22.70
N THR A 114 -5.57 -0.77 -22.88
CA THR A 114 -5.61 0.59 -22.35
C THR A 114 -5.85 1.65 -23.41
N GLN A 115 -6.37 1.25 -24.58
CA GLN A 115 -6.69 2.16 -25.68
C GLN A 115 -7.99 2.92 -25.36
N VAL A 116 -7.85 4.10 -24.79
CA VAL A 116 -8.98 4.99 -24.43
C VAL A 116 -8.73 6.40 -24.96
N GLN A 117 -9.80 7.18 -25.09
CA GLN A 117 -9.65 8.62 -25.33
C GLN A 117 -9.30 9.30 -23.99
N GLY A 118 -8.09 9.86 -23.89
CA GLY A 118 -7.59 10.49 -22.68
C GLY A 118 -6.41 9.73 -22.08
N VAL A 119 -6.21 9.87 -20.77
CA VAL A 119 -5.14 9.21 -20.02
C VAL A 119 -5.73 8.03 -19.26
N PRO A 120 -5.33 6.78 -19.58
CA PRO A 120 -5.83 5.62 -18.85
C PRO A 120 -5.31 5.62 -17.41
N LEU A 121 -6.22 5.39 -16.46
CA LEU A 121 -5.90 5.20 -15.04
C LEU A 121 -6.27 3.76 -14.66
N VAL A 122 -5.36 3.07 -14.01
CA VAL A 122 -5.63 1.73 -13.47
C VAL A 122 -5.59 1.78 -11.95
N VAL A 123 -6.66 1.31 -11.33
CA VAL A 123 -6.79 1.21 -9.87
C VAL A 123 -6.82 -0.26 -9.49
N TYR A 124 -5.93 -0.65 -8.59
CA TYR A 124 -5.83 -2.02 -8.10
C TYR A 124 -6.40 -2.16 -6.68
N ASN A 125 -7.30 -3.12 -6.49
CA ASN A 125 -7.86 -3.48 -5.20
C ASN A 125 -7.31 -4.85 -4.75
N PRO A 126 -6.39 -4.91 -3.79
CA PRO A 126 -5.82 -6.17 -3.30
C PRO A 126 -6.77 -6.96 -2.38
N LEU A 127 -7.93 -6.39 -2.04
CA LEU A 127 -8.85 -7.03 -1.10
C LEU A 127 -9.75 -8.05 -1.77
N SER A 128 -10.16 -9.07 -1.03
CA SER A 128 -11.10 -10.11 -1.47
C SER A 128 -12.56 -9.66 -1.48
N VAL A 129 -12.81 -8.36 -1.36
CA VAL A 129 -14.14 -7.74 -1.39
C VAL A 129 -14.12 -6.55 -2.34
N GLN A 130 -15.26 -6.28 -2.96
CA GLN A 130 -15.42 -5.04 -3.72
C GLN A 130 -15.24 -3.82 -2.79
N ARG A 131 -14.54 -2.81 -3.28
CA ARG A 131 -14.28 -1.58 -2.55
C ARG A 131 -14.69 -0.37 -3.36
N THR A 132 -15.33 0.58 -2.69
CA THR A 132 -15.55 1.94 -3.20
C THR A 132 -14.80 2.90 -2.29
N ASP A 133 -13.86 3.67 -2.84
CA ASP A 133 -13.03 4.57 -2.05
C ASP A 133 -12.59 5.79 -2.88
N VAL A 134 -12.01 6.77 -2.18
CA VAL A 134 -11.34 7.90 -2.81
C VAL A 134 -9.92 7.51 -3.16
N VAL A 135 -9.56 7.70 -4.42
CA VAL A 135 -8.22 7.41 -4.96
C VAL A 135 -7.52 8.74 -5.25
N GLU A 136 -6.28 8.84 -4.80
CA GLU A 136 -5.39 9.94 -5.15
C GLU A 136 -4.55 9.56 -6.37
N ALA A 137 -4.47 10.46 -7.35
CA ALA A 137 -3.66 10.26 -8.54
C ALA A 137 -2.97 11.55 -8.97
N SER A 138 -1.97 11.40 -9.82
CA SER A 138 -1.34 12.54 -10.48
C SER A 138 -0.89 12.17 -11.89
N ILE A 139 -0.97 13.13 -12.79
CA ILE A 139 -0.50 13.04 -14.17
C ILE A 139 0.32 14.28 -14.52
N THR A 140 1.14 14.18 -15.56
CA THR A 140 1.84 15.35 -16.09
C THR A 140 1.03 15.94 -17.26
N VAL A 141 0.75 17.22 -17.21
CA VAL A 141 0.03 17.97 -18.24
C VAL A 141 0.83 19.20 -18.66
N ALA A 142 0.60 19.67 -19.88
CA ALA A 142 1.33 20.83 -20.43
C ALA A 142 0.94 22.16 -19.78
N SER A 143 -0.27 22.28 -19.26
CA SER A 143 -0.78 23.48 -18.57
C SER A 143 -1.84 23.10 -17.57
N GLU A 144 -2.09 23.96 -16.59
CA GLU A 144 -3.15 23.76 -15.59
C GLU A 144 -4.52 23.74 -16.27
N PRO A 145 -5.28 22.64 -16.17
CA PRO A 145 -6.64 22.58 -16.68
C PRO A 145 -7.62 23.25 -15.71
N SER A 146 -8.68 23.85 -16.24
CA SER A 146 -9.75 24.43 -15.42
C SER A 146 -10.63 23.33 -14.78
N GLU A 147 -10.73 22.17 -15.42
CA GLU A 147 -11.51 21.03 -14.96
C GLU A 147 -10.91 19.71 -15.47
N ILE A 148 -11.26 18.63 -14.80
CA ILE A 148 -10.98 17.25 -15.25
C ILE A 148 -12.28 16.47 -15.26
N ARG A 149 -12.38 15.51 -16.16
CA ARG A 149 -13.45 14.52 -16.17
C ARG A 149 -12.82 13.14 -16.08
N ILE A 150 -13.28 12.34 -15.13
CA ILE A 150 -12.84 10.95 -14.97
C ILE A 150 -14.03 10.06 -15.26
N LEU A 151 -13.82 9.13 -16.18
CA LEU A 151 -14.84 8.18 -16.61
C LEU A 151 -14.47 6.79 -16.07
N ASP A 152 -15.45 6.05 -15.63
CA ASP A 152 -15.26 4.64 -15.26
C ASP A 152 -15.20 3.71 -16.50
N GLY A 153 -15.06 2.41 -16.28
CA GLY A 153 -15.00 1.44 -17.37
C GLY A 153 -16.29 1.29 -18.19
N ALA A 154 -17.41 1.85 -17.72
CA ALA A 154 -18.67 1.93 -18.46
C ALA A 154 -18.81 3.24 -19.25
N GLY A 155 -17.89 4.19 -19.08
CA GLY A 155 -17.91 5.50 -19.67
C GLY A 155 -18.74 6.53 -18.89
N GLU A 156 -19.16 6.19 -17.67
CA GLU A 156 -19.90 7.10 -16.79
C GLU A 156 -18.95 7.98 -15.98
N GLU A 157 -19.31 9.24 -15.82
CA GLU A 157 -18.48 10.21 -15.10
C GLU A 157 -18.54 9.96 -13.59
N VAL A 158 -17.38 9.86 -12.96
CA VAL A 158 -17.26 9.70 -11.52
C VAL A 158 -16.86 11.01 -10.84
N LEU A 159 -17.24 11.16 -9.57
CA LEU A 159 -16.88 12.34 -8.78
C LEU A 159 -15.35 12.48 -8.72
N SER A 160 -14.87 13.67 -9.04
CA SER A 160 -13.45 14.00 -9.03
C SER A 160 -13.21 15.45 -8.62
N GLN A 161 -12.00 15.73 -8.14
CA GLN A 161 -11.58 17.06 -7.71
C GLN A 161 -10.09 17.24 -7.94
N ILE A 162 -9.71 18.36 -8.57
CA ILE A 162 -8.32 18.80 -8.62
C ILE A 162 -7.89 19.21 -7.20
N THR A 163 -6.75 18.69 -6.74
CA THR A 163 -6.17 19.00 -5.43
C THR A 163 -4.94 19.89 -5.52
N GLY A 164 -4.30 19.99 -6.69
CA GLY A 164 -3.17 20.89 -6.91
C GLY A 164 -2.57 20.76 -8.31
N TYR A 165 -1.82 21.81 -8.68
CA TYR A 165 -1.02 21.84 -9.88
C TYR A 165 0.34 22.47 -9.57
N ASP A 166 1.41 21.79 -9.97
CA ASP A 166 2.77 22.30 -9.90
C ASP A 166 3.22 22.75 -11.30
N SER A 167 3.29 24.04 -11.51
CA SER A 167 3.67 24.63 -12.81
C SER A 167 5.14 24.36 -13.17
N THR A 168 5.99 24.02 -12.22
CA THR A 168 7.41 23.71 -12.47
C THR A 168 7.60 22.34 -13.11
N THR A 169 6.82 21.37 -12.66
CA THR A 169 6.88 19.96 -13.13
C THR A 169 5.75 19.59 -14.08
N GLY A 170 4.73 20.43 -14.20
CA GLY A 170 3.49 20.14 -14.93
C GLY A 170 2.65 19.07 -14.23
N LYS A 171 2.91 18.78 -12.94
CA LYS A 171 2.20 17.75 -12.20
C LYS A 171 0.83 18.23 -11.74
N LEU A 172 -0.21 17.62 -12.28
CA LEU A 172 -1.59 17.78 -11.85
C LEU A 172 -1.93 16.68 -10.84
N SER A 173 -2.34 17.05 -9.64
CA SER A 173 -2.80 16.14 -8.60
C SER A 173 -4.31 16.23 -8.46
N PHE A 174 -4.98 15.11 -8.30
CA PHE A 174 -6.43 15.04 -8.16
C PHE A 174 -6.87 13.83 -7.37
N ILE A 175 -8.09 13.86 -6.89
CA ILE A 175 -8.77 12.73 -6.23
C ILE A 175 -10.02 12.38 -7.03
N PHE A 176 -10.42 11.11 -6.95
CA PHE A 176 -11.67 10.64 -7.56
C PHE A 176 -12.23 9.44 -6.84
N LYS A 177 -13.53 9.21 -7.02
CA LYS A 177 -14.21 8.04 -6.47
C LYS A 177 -14.06 6.86 -7.42
N ALA A 178 -13.44 5.76 -6.94
CA ALA A 178 -13.34 4.52 -7.70
C ALA A 178 -14.10 3.38 -7.00
N THR A 179 -14.77 2.55 -7.79
CA THR A 179 -15.34 1.28 -7.34
C THR A 179 -14.64 0.15 -8.07
N VAL A 180 -13.93 -0.69 -7.32
CA VAL A 180 -13.09 -1.76 -7.88
C VAL A 180 -13.53 -3.09 -7.31
N ALA A 181 -13.70 -4.09 -8.17
CA ALA A 181 -14.10 -5.44 -7.78
C ALA A 181 -13.08 -6.08 -6.82
N SER A 182 -13.46 -7.21 -6.23
CA SER A 182 -12.56 -8.05 -5.45
C SER A 182 -11.36 -8.49 -6.29
N LEU A 183 -10.14 -8.26 -5.81
CA LEU A 183 -8.89 -8.61 -6.49
C LEU A 183 -8.80 -8.05 -7.93
N GLY A 184 -9.45 -6.91 -8.18
CA GLY A 184 -9.56 -6.26 -9.48
C GLY A 184 -8.70 -5.03 -9.62
#